data_0cc6230843cc1f3f20dbacaf62e4c299
#
_entry.id   0cc6230843cc1f3f20dbacaf62e4c299
#
_cell.length_a   1.000
_cell.length_b   1.000
_cell.length_c   1.000
_cell.angle_alpha   90.00
_cell.angle_beta   90.00
_cell.angle_gamma   90.00
#
_symmetry.space_group_name_H-M   'P 1'
#
loop_
_entity.id
_entity.type
_entity.pdbx_description
1 polymer ?
#
loop_
_entity_poly.entity_id
_entity_poly.type
_entity_poly.pdbx_seq_one_letter_code
_entity_poly.pdbx_strand_id
1 'polypeptide(L)'
;IKDTIVKIRTMTDRLEAVFTIIPTANAIGDIGTDHGYMAVELLTRGKANSVIAGDVNKGPLASAAAYIKKRGLDDKIECRLGNGLQATKVGELQGAVICGMGGFLMRDIVEEGPELLDFYVLQPQNGQAELRQYMVQRGYKILRDIVMTDMGKMYQAFLAVRSDVVEQYISESGPITPKRVVEENPYDGLESNSMLWLVGAWAEQERPELWREHIEFLIYQRQCAIDGMTTELAHTEKYQELEREIQELKTYV
;
A
#
# COMPACT_ATOMS: atom_id res chain seq x y z
N ILE A 1 10.33 -16.29 -38.61
CA ILE A 1 9.37 -15.28 -38.22
C ILE A 1 9.33 -15.34 -36.70
N LYS A 2 10.00 -14.41 -36.00
CA LYS A 2 9.94 -14.30 -34.54
C LYS A 2 8.63 -13.59 -34.21
N ASP A 3 7.68 -14.34 -33.68
CA ASP A 3 6.49 -13.74 -33.06
C ASP A 3 6.95 -12.92 -31.86
N THR A 4 7.07 -11.61 -32.04
CA THR A 4 7.21 -10.66 -30.95
C THR A 4 5.84 -10.58 -30.31
N ILE A 5 5.59 -11.44 -29.31
CA ILE A 5 4.42 -11.28 -28.44
C ILE A 5 4.64 -9.96 -27.70
N VAL A 6 4.00 -8.91 -28.18
CA VAL A 6 3.86 -7.67 -27.42
C VAL A 6 3.07 -8.02 -26.16
N LYS A 7 3.78 -8.20 -25.04
CA LYS A 7 3.16 -8.42 -23.74
C LYS A 7 2.39 -7.14 -23.44
N ILE A 8 1.08 -7.16 -23.64
CA ILE A 8 0.23 -6.04 -23.25
C ILE A 8 0.37 -5.92 -21.75
N ARG A 9 1.09 -4.89 -21.31
CA ARG A 9 1.30 -4.59 -19.89
C ARG A 9 -0.05 -4.14 -19.35
N THR A 10 -0.63 -4.90 -18.44
CA THR A 10 -1.95 -4.64 -17.86
C THR A 10 -1.84 -3.83 -16.57
N MET A 11 -0.79 -4.03 -15.79
CA MET A 11 -0.51 -3.24 -14.59
C MET A 11 0.50 -2.10 -14.88
N THR A 12 0.32 -0.98 -14.21
CA THR A 12 1.29 0.13 -14.19
C THR A 12 2.53 -0.26 -13.39
N ASP A 13 3.63 0.51 -13.54
CA ASP A 13 4.86 0.27 -12.76
C ASP A 13 4.60 0.34 -11.25
N ARG A 14 3.71 1.22 -10.83
CA ARG A 14 3.25 1.33 -9.44
C ARG A 14 2.58 0.05 -8.94
N LEU A 15 1.63 -0.50 -9.67
CA LEU A 15 0.94 -1.73 -9.28
C LEU A 15 1.86 -2.95 -9.34
N GLU A 16 2.80 -3.00 -10.31
CA GLU A 16 3.83 -4.05 -10.37
C GLU A 16 4.74 -4.01 -9.12
N ALA A 17 5.17 -2.83 -8.68
CA ALA A 17 5.95 -2.69 -7.47
C ALA A 17 5.16 -3.15 -6.24
N VAL A 18 3.90 -2.72 -6.09
CA VAL A 18 3.01 -3.16 -5.00
C VAL A 18 2.85 -4.68 -5.01
N PHE A 19 2.68 -5.29 -6.18
CA PHE A 19 2.54 -6.74 -6.31
C PHE A 19 3.71 -7.52 -5.68
N THR A 20 4.92 -6.97 -5.72
CA THR A 20 6.13 -7.65 -5.18
C THR A 20 6.07 -7.89 -3.67
N ILE A 21 5.36 -7.04 -2.94
CA ILE A 21 5.28 -7.13 -1.47
C ILE A 21 4.01 -7.84 -0.98
N ILE A 22 3.16 -8.36 -1.87
CA ILE A 22 1.96 -9.10 -1.47
C ILE A 22 2.37 -10.52 -1.05
N PRO A 23 2.01 -10.98 0.16
CA PRO A 23 2.16 -12.37 0.56
C PRO A 23 1.27 -13.30 -0.27
N THR A 24 1.59 -14.60 -0.30
CA THR A 24 0.71 -15.61 -0.87
C THR A 24 -0.31 -16.05 0.19
N ALA A 25 -1.57 -16.13 -0.20
CA ALA A 25 -2.66 -16.56 0.68
C ALA A 25 -3.74 -17.32 -0.12
N ASN A 26 -4.69 -17.97 0.56
CA ASN A 26 -5.75 -18.67 -0.15
C ASN A 26 -6.74 -17.70 -0.81
N ALA A 27 -7.15 -16.66 -0.10
CA ALA A 27 -8.07 -15.65 -0.63
C ALA A 27 -7.59 -14.23 -0.29
N ILE A 28 -7.54 -13.36 -1.29
CA ILE A 28 -7.08 -11.97 -1.18
C ILE A 28 -8.16 -11.02 -1.74
N GLY A 29 -8.41 -9.92 -1.04
CA GLY A 29 -9.26 -8.83 -1.52
C GLY A 29 -8.45 -7.81 -2.34
N ASP A 30 -8.94 -7.43 -3.52
CA ASP A 30 -8.50 -6.26 -4.29
C ASP A 30 -9.57 -5.17 -4.10
N ILE A 31 -9.33 -4.27 -3.16
CA ILE A 31 -10.32 -3.28 -2.69
C ILE A 31 -10.08 -1.93 -3.37
N GLY A 32 -11.09 -1.46 -4.11
CA GLY A 32 -10.95 -0.38 -5.08
C GLY A 32 -10.34 -0.89 -6.37
N THR A 33 -10.90 -1.99 -6.88
CA THR A 33 -10.30 -2.80 -7.96
C THR A 33 -10.20 -2.09 -9.30
N ASP A 34 -10.95 -0.98 -9.49
CA ASP A 34 -11.02 -0.16 -10.70
C ASP A 34 -11.24 -1.01 -11.98
N HIS A 35 -10.18 -1.49 -12.62
CA HIS A 35 -10.25 -2.29 -13.85
C HIS A 35 -9.98 -3.79 -13.66
N GLY A 36 -9.79 -4.28 -12.43
CA GLY A 36 -9.54 -5.70 -12.11
C GLY A 36 -8.15 -6.20 -12.46
N TYR A 37 -7.19 -5.33 -12.76
CA TYR A 37 -5.84 -5.74 -13.15
C TYR A 37 -5.12 -6.44 -12.01
N MET A 38 -5.14 -5.87 -10.81
CA MET A 38 -4.51 -6.49 -9.64
C MET A 38 -5.17 -7.82 -9.30
N ALA A 39 -6.51 -7.89 -9.31
CA ALA A 39 -7.26 -9.11 -9.04
C ALA A 39 -6.86 -10.26 -9.98
N VAL A 40 -6.73 -9.98 -11.28
CA VAL A 40 -6.31 -10.96 -12.28
C VAL A 40 -4.87 -11.42 -12.04
N GLU A 41 -3.94 -10.49 -11.77
CA GLU A 41 -2.53 -10.83 -11.55
C GLU A 41 -2.31 -11.58 -10.23
N LEU A 42 -3.08 -11.30 -9.17
CA LEU A 42 -3.05 -12.06 -7.92
C LEU A 42 -3.33 -13.55 -8.18
N LEU A 43 -4.31 -13.85 -9.03
CA LEU A 43 -4.68 -15.20 -9.37
C LEU A 43 -3.68 -15.84 -10.36
N THR A 44 -3.39 -15.17 -11.47
CA THR A 44 -2.60 -15.75 -12.58
C THR A 44 -1.13 -15.92 -12.23
N ARG A 45 -0.60 -15.11 -11.31
CA ARG A 45 0.79 -15.22 -10.83
C ARG A 45 0.90 -15.98 -9.50
N GLY A 46 -0.18 -16.64 -9.06
CA GLY A 46 -0.18 -17.59 -7.95
C GLY A 46 -0.05 -16.95 -6.55
N LYS A 47 -0.46 -15.69 -6.38
CA LYS A 47 -0.53 -15.06 -5.05
C LYS A 47 -1.78 -15.48 -4.29
N ALA A 48 -2.88 -15.80 -5.00
CA ALA A 48 -4.14 -16.22 -4.42
C ALA A 48 -4.75 -17.40 -5.21
N ASN A 49 -5.58 -18.22 -4.55
CA ASN A 49 -6.41 -19.25 -5.18
C ASN A 49 -7.80 -18.68 -5.55
N SER A 50 -8.25 -17.67 -4.82
CA SER A 50 -9.48 -16.91 -5.09
C SER A 50 -9.29 -15.43 -4.75
N VAL A 51 -10.05 -14.56 -5.41
CA VAL A 51 -9.98 -13.11 -5.20
C VAL A 51 -11.39 -12.52 -5.09
N ILE A 52 -11.58 -11.58 -4.17
CA ILE A 52 -12.75 -10.70 -4.15
C ILE A 52 -12.30 -9.33 -4.66
N ALA A 53 -12.83 -8.92 -5.82
CA ALA A 53 -12.60 -7.62 -6.42
C ALA A 53 -13.74 -6.68 -6.05
N GLY A 54 -13.49 -5.76 -5.13
CA GLY A 54 -14.48 -4.84 -4.57
C GLY A 54 -14.34 -3.41 -5.10
N ASP A 55 -15.45 -2.75 -5.40
CA ASP A 55 -15.49 -1.31 -5.66
C ASP A 55 -16.82 -0.72 -5.21
N VAL A 56 -16.81 0.55 -4.78
CA VAL A 56 -18.02 1.29 -4.40
C VAL A 56 -18.79 1.80 -5.63
N ASN A 57 -18.10 1.92 -6.77
CA ASN A 57 -18.66 2.47 -8.01
C ASN A 57 -19.00 1.37 -9.00
N LYS A 58 -20.23 1.42 -9.53
CA LYS A 58 -20.73 0.44 -10.51
C LYS A 58 -19.94 0.43 -11.82
N GLY A 59 -19.47 1.59 -12.31
CA GLY A 59 -18.73 1.72 -13.56
C GLY A 59 -17.39 0.98 -13.54
N PRO A 60 -16.47 1.33 -12.64
CA PRO A 60 -15.21 0.60 -12.44
C PRO A 60 -15.42 -0.90 -12.24
N LEU A 61 -16.35 -1.28 -11.34
CA LEU A 61 -16.66 -2.68 -11.08
C LEU A 61 -17.15 -3.45 -12.33
N ALA A 62 -18.00 -2.82 -13.16
CA ALA A 62 -18.43 -3.42 -14.41
C ALA A 62 -17.28 -3.60 -15.40
N SER A 63 -16.35 -2.64 -15.46
CA SER A 63 -15.13 -2.75 -16.26
C SER A 63 -14.24 -3.91 -15.77
N ALA A 64 -14.06 -4.04 -14.46
CA ALA A 64 -13.33 -5.14 -13.85
C ALA A 64 -13.98 -6.49 -14.19
N ALA A 65 -15.29 -6.62 -14.00
CA ALA A 65 -16.03 -7.85 -14.30
C ALA A 65 -15.91 -8.26 -15.79
N ALA A 66 -16.01 -7.29 -16.71
CA ALA A 66 -15.83 -7.55 -18.14
C ALA A 66 -14.40 -8.02 -18.47
N TYR A 67 -13.39 -7.42 -17.85
CA TYR A 67 -11.99 -7.83 -18.01
C TYR A 67 -11.73 -9.23 -17.45
N ILE A 68 -12.19 -9.52 -16.23
CA ILE A 68 -12.06 -10.82 -15.56
C ILE A 68 -12.71 -11.91 -16.40
N LYS A 69 -13.94 -11.69 -16.88
CA LYS A 69 -14.66 -12.60 -17.75
C LYS A 69 -13.92 -12.85 -19.07
N LYS A 70 -13.39 -11.80 -19.70
CA LYS A 70 -12.56 -11.93 -20.92
C LYS A 70 -11.32 -12.81 -20.70
N ARG A 71 -10.82 -12.85 -19.47
CA ARG A 71 -9.67 -13.70 -19.06
C ARG A 71 -10.10 -15.12 -18.66
N GLY A 72 -11.41 -15.41 -18.58
CA GLY A 72 -11.94 -16.72 -18.16
C GLY A 72 -11.67 -17.02 -16.69
N LEU A 73 -11.74 -16.01 -15.81
CA LEU A 73 -11.38 -16.11 -14.39
C LEU A 73 -12.56 -15.79 -13.46
N ASP A 74 -13.77 -15.67 -14.01
CA ASP A 74 -14.99 -15.30 -13.30
C ASP A 74 -15.54 -16.41 -12.36
N ASP A 75 -14.96 -17.60 -12.41
CA ASP A 75 -15.18 -18.67 -11.45
C ASP A 75 -14.31 -18.57 -10.18
N LYS A 76 -13.23 -17.77 -10.22
CA LYS A 76 -12.27 -17.61 -9.11
C LYS A 76 -12.11 -16.16 -8.61
N ILE A 77 -12.59 -15.19 -9.38
CA ILE A 77 -12.60 -13.77 -9.02
C ILE A 77 -14.04 -13.29 -8.95
N GLU A 78 -14.50 -13.01 -7.75
CA GLU A 78 -15.82 -12.48 -7.51
C GLU A 78 -15.82 -10.95 -7.46
N CYS A 79 -16.63 -10.29 -8.30
CA CYS A 79 -16.81 -8.85 -8.27
C CYS A 79 -17.93 -8.47 -7.31
N ARG A 80 -17.66 -7.58 -6.34
CA ARG A 80 -18.62 -7.13 -5.35
C ARG A 80 -18.74 -5.62 -5.29
N LEU A 81 -19.97 -5.13 -5.41
CA LEU A 81 -20.30 -3.72 -5.20
C LEU A 81 -20.46 -3.47 -3.70
N GLY A 82 -19.69 -2.54 -3.14
CA GLY A 82 -19.82 -2.17 -1.73
C GLY A 82 -18.73 -1.24 -1.25
N ASN A 83 -18.86 -0.75 -0.03
CA ASN A 83 -17.91 0.16 0.58
C ASN A 83 -16.75 -0.63 1.21
N GLY A 84 -15.62 -0.66 0.52
CA GLY A 84 -14.41 -1.29 1.04
C GLY A 84 -14.62 -2.75 1.46
N LEU A 85 -14.16 -3.11 2.65
CA LEU A 85 -14.27 -4.46 3.21
C LEU A 85 -15.68 -4.80 3.72
N GLN A 86 -16.60 -3.84 3.85
CA GLN A 86 -18.00 -4.14 4.21
C GLN A 86 -18.71 -5.03 3.16
N ALA A 87 -18.17 -5.10 1.94
CA ALA A 87 -18.67 -6.01 0.91
C ALA A 87 -18.25 -7.47 1.14
N THR A 88 -17.43 -7.76 2.15
CA THR A 88 -16.94 -9.10 2.49
C THR A 88 -17.56 -9.63 3.78
N LYS A 89 -17.37 -10.90 4.06
CA LYS A 89 -17.84 -11.57 5.30
C LYS A 89 -16.66 -12.09 6.09
N VAL A 90 -16.89 -12.34 7.38
CA VAL A 90 -15.90 -12.97 8.26
C VAL A 90 -15.45 -14.32 7.68
N GLY A 91 -14.13 -14.53 7.63
CA GLY A 91 -13.50 -15.76 7.15
C GLY A 91 -13.39 -15.90 5.63
N GLU A 92 -13.80 -14.88 4.83
CA GLU A 92 -13.68 -14.95 3.37
C GLU A 92 -12.28 -14.59 2.87
N LEU A 93 -11.53 -13.72 3.58
CA LEU A 93 -10.23 -13.22 3.15
C LEU A 93 -9.17 -13.46 4.23
N GLN A 94 -7.95 -13.77 3.82
CA GLN A 94 -6.76 -13.68 4.67
C GLN A 94 -6.10 -12.31 4.57
N GLY A 95 -6.11 -11.68 3.42
CA GLY A 95 -5.49 -10.38 3.25
C GLY A 95 -6.18 -9.50 2.22
N ALA A 96 -5.80 -8.23 2.21
CA ALA A 96 -6.31 -7.27 1.22
C ALA A 96 -5.21 -6.37 0.67
N VAL A 97 -5.38 -5.98 -0.58
CA VAL A 97 -4.61 -4.95 -1.27
C VAL A 97 -5.51 -3.75 -1.48
N ILE A 98 -5.07 -2.58 -1.03
CA ILE A 98 -5.80 -1.31 -1.17
C ILE A 98 -4.84 -0.27 -1.76
N CYS A 99 -5.09 0.17 -2.99
CA CYS A 99 -4.21 1.08 -3.71
C CYS A 99 -4.91 2.36 -4.16
N GLY A 100 -4.16 3.46 -4.21
CA GLY A 100 -4.59 4.69 -4.89
C GLY A 100 -5.63 5.51 -4.14
N MET A 101 -5.80 5.29 -2.84
CA MET A 101 -6.73 6.03 -1.98
C MET A 101 -5.98 6.89 -0.95
N GLY A 102 -6.67 7.84 -0.30
CA GLY A 102 -6.11 8.57 0.84
C GLY A 102 -5.95 7.66 2.06
N GLY A 103 -4.90 7.89 2.86
CA GLY A 103 -4.60 7.08 4.05
C GLY A 103 -5.73 7.04 5.08
N PHE A 104 -6.43 8.16 5.28
CA PHE A 104 -7.59 8.21 6.19
C PHE A 104 -8.75 7.34 5.69
N LEU A 105 -9.01 7.34 4.36
CA LEU A 105 -10.03 6.45 3.79
C LEU A 105 -9.62 4.98 3.92
N MET A 106 -8.34 4.66 3.71
CA MET A 106 -7.85 3.29 3.91
C MET A 106 -7.99 2.84 5.36
N ARG A 107 -7.69 3.73 6.32
CA ARG A 107 -7.94 3.46 7.75
C ARG A 107 -9.40 3.12 8.00
N ASP A 108 -10.32 3.92 7.48
CA ASP A 108 -11.74 3.72 7.68
C ASP A 108 -12.21 2.40 7.03
N ILE A 109 -11.70 2.04 5.86
CA ILE A 109 -11.95 0.74 5.21
C ILE A 109 -11.49 -0.44 6.10
N VAL A 110 -10.33 -0.33 6.72
CA VAL A 110 -9.82 -1.37 7.62
C VAL A 110 -10.66 -1.44 8.90
N GLU A 111 -11.02 -0.30 9.48
CA GLU A 111 -11.81 -0.22 10.72
C GLU A 111 -13.23 -0.75 10.56
N GLU A 112 -13.86 -0.45 9.43
CA GLU A 112 -15.25 -0.83 9.12
C GLU A 112 -15.38 -2.23 8.52
N GLY A 113 -14.25 -2.93 8.30
CA GLY A 113 -14.24 -4.32 7.83
C GLY A 113 -14.90 -5.28 8.83
N PRO A 114 -15.44 -6.43 8.36
CA PRO A 114 -16.12 -7.39 9.24
C PRO A 114 -15.18 -8.07 10.24
N GLU A 115 -13.89 -8.07 9.97
CA GLU A 115 -12.83 -8.62 10.81
C GLU A 115 -11.47 -7.99 10.48
N LEU A 116 -10.49 -8.17 11.36
CA LEU A 116 -9.09 -7.84 11.07
C LEU A 116 -8.45 -9.00 10.29
N LEU A 117 -8.01 -8.69 9.06
CA LEU A 117 -7.34 -9.66 8.20
C LEU A 117 -5.91 -9.94 8.68
N ASP A 118 -5.32 -11.02 8.21
CA ASP A 118 -3.94 -11.38 8.54
C ASP A 118 -2.93 -10.36 8.03
N PHE A 119 -3.17 -9.80 6.83
CA PHE A 119 -2.30 -8.77 6.28
C PHE A 119 -3.05 -7.75 5.41
N TYR A 120 -2.43 -6.58 5.29
CA TYR A 120 -2.81 -5.54 4.34
C TYR A 120 -1.59 -5.06 3.57
N VAL A 121 -1.75 -4.88 2.26
CA VAL A 121 -0.82 -4.13 1.42
C VAL A 121 -1.47 -2.82 1.05
N LEU A 122 -0.91 -1.73 1.54
CA LEU A 122 -1.51 -0.40 1.48
C LEU A 122 -0.62 0.55 0.66
N GLN A 123 -1.21 1.17 -0.37
CA GLN A 123 -0.55 2.19 -1.18
C GLN A 123 -1.32 3.51 -1.07
N PRO A 124 -1.09 4.30 0.01
CA PRO A 124 -1.78 5.57 0.22
C PRO A 124 -1.24 6.68 -0.68
N GLN A 125 -2.13 7.59 -1.13
CA GLN A 125 -1.74 8.80 -1.86
C GLN A 125 -1.32 9.95 -0.91
N ASN A 126 -1.80 9.93 0.32
CA ASN A 126 -1.50 10.87 1.40
C ASN A 126 -1.73 10.18 2.75
N GLY A 127 -1.43 10.85 3.88
CA GLY A 127 -1.67 10.31 5.23
C GLY A 127 -0.85 9.05 5.52
N GLN A 128 0.37 8.93 4.95
CA GLN A 128 1.23 7.75 5.08
C GLN A 128 1.64 7.51 6.53
N ALA A 129 2.01 8.56 7.24
CA ALA A 129 2.46 8.47 8.63
C ALA A 129 1.32 8.00 9.54
N GLU A 130 0.17 8.63 9.45
CA GLU A 130 -1.02 8.33 10.25
C GLU A 130 -1.54 6.93 9.98
N LEU A 131 -1.50 6.48 8.72
CA LEU A 131 -1.93 5.14 8.36
C LEU A 131 -0.99 4.07 8.94
N ARG A 132 0.34 4.26 8.88
CA ARG A 132 1.30 3.34 9.51
C ARG A 132 1.12 3.27 11.02
N GLN A 133 0.98 4.43 11.68
CA GLN A 133 0.73 4.50 13.13
C GLN A 133 -0.55 3.75 13.50
N TYR A 134 -1.63 3.97 12.75
CA TYR A 134 -2.88 3.27 12.95
C TYR A 134 -2.71 1.74 12.85
N MET A 135 -2.02 1.26 11.82
CA MET A 135 -1.82 -0.18 11.65
C MET A 135 -1.02 -0.80 12.80
N VAL A 136 0.04 -0.12 13.26
CA VAL A 136 0.82 -0.58 14.42
C VAL A 136 -0.03 -0.57 15.70
N GLN A 137 -0.82 0.47 15.95
CA GLN A 137 -1.74 0.54 17.09
C GLN A 137 -2.82 -0.56 17.06
N ARG A 138 -3.19 -1.04 15.86
CA ARG A 138 -4.14 -2.16 15.68
C ARG A 138 -3.49 -3.55 15.81
N GLY A 139 -2.20 -3.62 16.18
CA GLY A 139 -1.49 -4.87 16.40
C GLY A 139 -0.84 -5.47 15.17
N TYR A 140 -0.63 -4.67 14.12
CA TYR A 140 0.11 -5.08 12.93
C TYR A 140 1.59 -4.70 13.05
N LYS A 141 2.45 -5.54 12.51
CA LYS A 141 3.85 -5.22 12.23
C LYS A 141 3.99 -4.79 10.78
N ILE A 142 4.63 -3.64 10.55
CA ILE A 142 5.01 -3.24 9.20
C ILE A 142 6.31 -3.97 8.86
N LEU A 143 6.26 -4.84 7.86
CA LEU A 143 7.38 -5.72 7.50
C LEU A 143 8.09 -5.33 6.21
N ARG A 144 7.51 -4.45 5.42
CA ARG A 144 8.11 -3.89 4.20
C ARG A 144 7.60 -2.47 3.97
N ASP A 145 8.52 -1.60 3.58
CA ASP A 145 8.21 -0.35 2.90
C ASP A 145 8.84 -0.37 1.52
N ILE A 146 8.15 0.14 0.54
CA ILE A 146 8.68 0.34 -0.80
C ILE A 146 8.39 1.75 -1.29
N VAL A 147 9.32 2.25 -2.07
CA VAL A 147 9.21 3.52 -2.79
C VAL A 147 9.22 3.23 -4.28
N MET A 148 8.35 3.86 -5.04
CA MET A 148 8.22 3.63 -6.46
C MET A 148 7.82 4.89 -7.21
N THR A 149 8.05 4.89 -8.52
CA THR A 149 7.58 5.94 -9.42
C THR A 149 6.59 5.38 -10.44
N ASP A 150 5.62 6.19 -10.81
CA ASP A 150 4.72 5.89 -11.93
C ASP A 150 4.32 7.20 -12.60
N MET A 151 4.49 7.29 -13.92
CA MET A 151 4.22 8.50 -14.71
C MET A 151 4.86 9.78 -14.12
N GLY A 152 6.08 9.66 -13.61
CA GLY A 152 6.84 10.78 -13.03
C GLY A 152 6.39 11.23 -11.64
N LYS A 153 5.52 10.49 -10.98
CA LYS A 153 5.10 10.75 -9.60
C LYS A 153 5.69 9.72 -8.65
N MET A 154 6.06 10.16 -7.46
CA MET A 154 6.58 9.34 -6.39
C MET A 154 5.44 8.77 -5.53
N TYR A 155 5.55 7.50 -5.17
CA TYR A 155 4.59 6.79 -4.32
C TYR A 155 5.30 5.94 -3.29
N GLN A 156 4.57 5.61 -2.23
CA GLN A 156 4.97 4.67 -1.19
C GLN A 156 3.92 3.58 -1.07
N ALA A 157 4.34 2.38 -0.69
CA ALA A 157 3.46 1.33 -0.22
C ALA A 157 4.12 0.56 0.92
N PHE A 158 3.33 -0.10 1.73
CA PHE A 158 3.83 -0.93 2.80
C PHE A 158 2.98 -2.18 3.01
N LEU A 159 3.63 -3.21 3.56
CA LEU A 159 3.00 -4.46 4.00
C LEU A 159 2.89 -4.44 5.51
N ALA A 160 1.67 -4.54 6.01
CA ALA A 160 1.34 -4.70 7.42
C ALA A 160 0.78 -6.11 7.64
N VAL A 161 1.35 -6.86 8.59
CA VAL A 161 0.95 -8.24 8.92
C VAL A 161 0.61 -8.29 10.40
N ARG A 162 -0.52 -8.92 10.74
CA ARG A 162 -0.96 -9.07 12.13
C ARG A 162 0.08 -9.86 12.92
N SER A 163 0.45 -9.36 14.09
CA SER A 163 1.62 -9.83 14.84
C SER A 163 1.54 -11.32 15.23
N ASP A 164 0.33 -11.84 15.46
CA ASP A 164 0.09 -13.23 15.89
C ASP A 164 0.14 -14.27 14.75
N VAL A 165 0.19 -13.83 13.48
CA VAL A 165 0.17 -14.73 12.32
C VAL A 165 1.38 -14.57 11.38
N VAL A 166 2.34 -13.72 11.71
CA VAL A 166 3.53 -13.45 10.87
C VAL A 166 4.22 -14.73 10.40
N GLU A 167 4.37 -15.70 11.30
CA GLU A 167 5.04 -16.98 11.01
C GLU A 167 4.40 -17.77 9.88
N GLN A 168 3.09 -17.59 9.62
CA GLN A 168 2.38 -18.31 8.55
C GLN A 168 2.73 -17.79 7.16
N TYR A 169 3.31 -16.59 7.06
CA TYR A 169 3.60 -15.89 5.81
C TYR A 169 5.09 -15.84 5.48
N ILE A 170 5.96 -16.45 6.29
CA ILE A 170 7.40 -16.50 6.04
C ILE A 170 7.69 -17.38 4.82
N SER A 171 8.52 -16.89 3.91
CA SER A 171 9.02 -17.63 2.76
C SER A 171 10.41 -17.13 2.38
N GLU A 172 11.31 -18.04 1.98
CA GLU A 172 12.67 -17.70 1.54
C GLU A 172 12.70 -16.74 0.33
N SER A 173 11.70 -16.83 -0.55
CA SER A 173 11.57 -16.01 -1.75
C SER A 173 10.43 -14.99 -1.67
N GLY A 174 9.72 -14.92 -0.54
CA GLY A 174 8.57 -14.05 -0.36
C GLY A 174 8.94 -12.65 0.17
N PRO A 175 7.95 -11.78 0.33
CA PRO A 175 8.16 -10.45 0.90
C PRO A 175 8.51 -10.47 2.38
N ILE A 176 8.19 -11.56 3.09
CA ILE A 176 8.51 -11.78 4.49
C ILE A 176 9.49 -12.95 4.55
N THR A 177 10.75 -12.62 4.80
CA THR A 177 11.82 -13.62 4.94
C THR A 177 12.08 -13.93 6.42
N PRO A 178 12.66 -15.12 6.75
CA PRO A 178 13.06 -15.44 8.12
C PRO A 178 13.93 -14.33 8.74
N LYS A 179 14.84 -13.75 7.96
CA LYS A 179 15.70 -12.66 8.41
C LYS A 179 14.91 -11.47 8.95
N ARG A 180 13.85 -11.02 8.22
CA ARG A 180 13.04 -9.88 8.63
C ARG A 180 12.23 -10.12 9.90
N VAL A 181 11.83 -11.35 10.16
CA VAL A 181 11.08 -11.70 11.38
C VAL A 181 12.01 -11.74 12.60
N VAL A 182 13.29 -12.12 12.39
CA VAL A 182 14.30 -12.16 13.44
C VAL A 182 14.93 -10.80 13.72
N GLU A 183 14.96 -9.92 12.70
CA GLU A 183 15.46 -8.54 12.85
C GLU A 183 14.53 -7.72 13.76
N GLU A 184 15.11 -6.82 14.53
CA GLU A 184 14.33 -5.83 15.30
C GLU A 184 13.52 -4.96 14.35
N ASN A 185 12.21 -4.89 14.59
CA ASN A 185 11.33 -4.11 13.71
C ASN A 185 11.53 -2.61 13.98
N PRO A 186 11.89 -1.80 12.98
CA PRO A 186 12.20 -0.38 13.18
C PRO A 186 11.00 0.48 13.60
N TYR A 187 9.80 -0.07 13.58
CA TYR A 187 8.59 0.57 14.08
C TYR A 187 8.30 0.27 15.54
N ASP A 188 8.95 -0.74 16.15
CA ASP A 188 8.73 -1.11 17.54
C ASP A 188 9.29 -0.02 18.47
N GLY A 189 8.42 0.58 19.30
CA GLY A 189 8.80 1.65 20.22
C GLY A 189 9.08 3.02 19.57
N LEU A 190 8.76 3.18 18.29
CA LEU A 190 9.00 4.43 17.57
C LEU A 190 8.13 5.56 18.14
N GLU A 191 8.77 6.69 18.47
CA GLU A 191 8.08 7.89 18.94
C GLU A 191 7.04 8.38 17.92
N SER A 192 5.88 8.84 18.41
CA SER A 192 4.74 9.21 17.55
C SER A 192 5.03 10.37 16.58
N ASN A 193 5.98 11.23 16.94
CA ASN A 193 6.42 12.39 16.15
C ASN A 193 7.62 12.09 15.24
N SER A 194 8.10 10.85 15.20
CA SER A 194 9.24 10.49 14.37
C SER A 194 8.92 10.63 12.88
N MET A 195 9.88 11.19 12.13
CA MET A 195 9.80 11.31 10.67
C MET A 195 9.81 9.94 9.98
N LEU A 196 10.26 8.89 10.66
CA LEU A 196 10.26 7.53 10.12
C LEU A 196 8.85 7.00 9.77
N TRP A 197 7.81 7.50 10.45
CA TRP A 197 6.43 7.20 10.06
C TRP A 197 6.08 7.71 8.66
N LEU A 198 6.65 8.85 8.28
CA LEU A 198 6.42 9.47 6.98
C LEU A 198 7.28 8.85 5.88
N VAL A 199 8.59 8.72 6.14
CA VAL A 199 9.54 8.27 5.10
C VAL A 199 9.52 6.75 4.87
N GLY A 200 9.04 5.97 5.86
CA GLY A 200 9.09 4.52 5.88
C GLY A 200 10.37 4.01 6.55
N ALA A 201 10.24 3.43 7.75
CA ALA A 201 11.39 3.05 8.55
C ALA A 201 12.21 1.91 7.92
N TRP A 202 11.58 0.95 7.24
CA TRP A 202 12.30 -0.06 6.47
C TRP A 202 12.97 0.53 5.22
N ALA A 203 12.32 1.49 4.54
CA ALA A 203 12.93 2.16 3.40
C ALA A 203 14.15 3.00 3.81
N GLU A 204 14.13 3.60 5.00
CA GLU A 204 15.29 4.31 5.56
C GLU A 204 16.46 3.36 5.81
N GLN A 205 16.24 2.21 6.40
CA GLN A 205 17.29 1.22 6.64
C GLN A 205 17.86 0.62 5.36
N GLU A 206 17.02 0.34 4.38
CA GLU A 206 17.42 -0.33 3.12
C GLU A 206 17.97 0.63 2.08
N ARG A 207 17.61 1.91 2.17
CA ARG A 207 18.03 2.94 1.20
C ARG A 207 17.89 2.47 -0.25
N PRO A 208 16.66 2.17 -0.74
CA PRO A 208 16.46 1.71 -2.12
C PRO A 208 16.97 2.74 -3.13
N GLU A 209 17.14 2.34 -4.39
CA GLU A 209 17.64 3.21 -5.46
C GLU A 209 16.93 4.58 -5.54
N LEU A 210 15.62 4.60 -5.31
CA LEU A 210 14.79 5.82 -5.31
C LEU A 210 14.77 6.56 -3.97
N TRP A 211 15.61 6.19 -2.99
CA TRP A 211 15.56 6.79 -1.66
C TRP A 211 15.78 8.31 -1.67
N ARG A 212 16.79 8.75 -2.39
CA ARG A 212 17.14 10.17 -2.46
C ARG A 212 16.01 10.99 -3.10
N GLU A 213 15.51 10.54 -4.23
CA GLU A 213 14.41 11.18 -4.96
C GLU A 213 13.13 11.19 -4.11
N HIS A 214 12.91 10.14 -3.32
CA HIS A 214 11.80 10.07 -2.39
C HIS A 214 11.89 11.18 -1.32
N ILE A 215 13.04 11.33 -0.67
CA ILE A 215 13.22 12.37 0.36
C ILE A 215 13.14 13.76 -0.28
N GLU A 216 13.76 14.00 -1.42
CA GLU A 216 13.67 15.26 -2.18
C GLU A 216 12.21 15.59 -2.56
N PHE A 217 11.42 14.59 -2.94
CA PHE A 217 9.99 14.76 -3.20
C PHE A 217 9.20 15.15 -1.95
N LEU A 218 9.45 14.53 -0.81
CA LEU A 218 8.81 14.90 0.46
C LEU A 218 9.17 16.34 0.90
N ILE A 219 10.42 16.75 0.71
CA ILE A 219 10.87 18.13 0.93
C ILE A 219 10.11 19.09 0.00
N TYR A 220 10.05 18.76 -1.30
CA TYR A 220 9.36 19.58 -2.30
C TYR A 220 7.88 19.77 -1.97
N GLN A 221 7.17 18.71 -1.55
CA GLN A 221 5.77 18.82 -1.14
C GLN A 221 5.56 19.83 0.01
N ARG A 222 6.45 19.82 0.99
CA ARG A 222 6.41 20.74 2.13
C ARG A 222 6.74 22.17 1.73
N GLN A 223 7.72 22.32 0.86
CA GLN A 223 8.06 23.63 0.31
C GLN A 223 6.88 24.22 -0.48
N CYS A 224 6.21 23.43 -1.34
CA CYS A 224 5.01 23.87 -2.04
C CYS A 224 3.89 24.31 -1.06
N ALA A 225 3.74 23.59 0.06
CA ALA A 225 2.76 23.97 1.08
C ALA A 225 3.12 25.30 1.74
N ILE A 226 4.39 25.53 2.08
CA ILE A 226 4.89 26.80 2.60
C ILE A 226 4.70 27.94 1.59
N ASP A 227 5.11 27.73 0.33
CA ASP A 227 5.04 28.75 -0.73
C ASP A 227 3.57 29.15 -1.06
N GLY A 228 2.62 28.25 -0.81
CA GLY A 228 1.19 28.52 -0.92
C GLY A 228 0.57 29.29 0.27
N MET A 229 1.32 29.46 1.36
CA MET A 229 0.84 30.20 2.53
C MET A 229 0.96 31.71 2.30
N THR A 230 -0.07 32.46 2.75
CA THR A 230 0.01 33.93 2.75
C THR A 230 0.98 34.41 3.83
N THR A 231 1.47 35.66 3.69
CA THR A 231 2.36 36.29 4.68
C THR A 231 1.78 36.33 6.10
N GLU A 232 0.47 36.33 6.23
CA GLU A 232 -0.23 36.29 7.54
C GLU A 232 -0.08 34.88 8.20
N LEU A 233 0.09 33.83 7.42
CA LEU A 233 0.26 32.46 7.91
C LEU A 233 1.72 32.09 8.20
N ALA A 234 2.69 32.92 7.80
CA ALA A 234 4.12 32.66 7.99
C ALA A 234 4.58 32.51 9.45
N HIS A 235 3.73 32.92 10.43
CA HIS A 235 4.02 32.81 11.85
C HIS A 235 3.16 31.74 12.57
N THR A 236 2.37 30.98 11.82
CA THR A 236 1.53 29.94 12.42
C THR A 236 2.37 28.73 12.86
N GLU A 237 1.85 27.98 13.81
CA GLU A 237 2.44 26.72 14.26
C GLU A 237 2.66 25.74 13.08
N LYS A 238 1.69 25.69 12.15
CA LYS A 238 1.79 24.84 10.95
C LYS A 238 2.94 25.21 10.02
N TYR A 239 3.22 26.49 9.84
CA TYR A 239 4.38 26.95 9.07
C TYR A 239 5.69 26.48 9.72
N GLN A 240 5.83 26.70 11.03
CA GLN A 240 7.02 26.29 11.79
C GLN A 240 7.20 24.76 11.80
N GLU A 241 6.10 24.02 11.84
CA GLU A 241 6.13 22.56 11.74
C GLU A 241 6.70 22.11 10.38
N LEU A 242 6.19 22.66 9.28
CA LEU A 242 6.68 22.35 7.94
C LEU A 242 8.16 22.70 7.75
N GLU A 243 8.62 23.84 8.30
CA GLU A 243 10.05 24.18 8.26
C GLU A 243 10.90 23.17 9.03
N ARG A 244 10.46 22.76 10.24
CA ARG A 244 11.16 21.72 11.01
C ARG A 244 11.21 20.39 10.27
N GLU A 245 10.09 19.95 9.67
CA GLU A 245 10.05 18.73 8.87
C GLU A 245 11.02 18.79 7.69
N ILE A 246 11.11 19.91 6.97
CA ILE A 246 12.07 20.11 5.88
C ILE A 246 13.51 19.98 6.39
N GLN A 247 13.86 20.60 7.53
CA GLN A 247 15.22 20.50 8.08
C GLN A 247 15.55 19.07 8.49
N GLU A 248 14.60 18.37 9.11
CA GLU A 248 14.77 16.97 9.49
C GLU A 248 14.91 16.08 8.25
N LEU A 249 14.03 16.22 7.24
CA LEU A 249 14.11 15.46 5.99
C LEU A 249 15.46 15.62 5.28
N LYS A 250 16.10 16.78 5.33
CA LYS A 250 17.44 17.01 4.76
C LYS A 250 18.52 16.14 5.41
N THR A 251 18.30 15.62 6.61
CA THR A 251 19.25 14.72 7.27
C THR A 251 19.21 13.30 6.72
N TYR A 252 18.15 12.96 5.97
CA TYR A 252 17.97 11.64 5.36
C TYR A 252 18.50 11.52 3.92
N VAL A 253 18.92 12.64 3.29
CA VAL A 253 19.40 12.68 1.88
C VAL A 253 20.77 12.01 1.70
#